data_cd24e91d42130bddb96c3ee8331db744
#
_entry.id   cd24e91d42130bddb96c3ee8331db744
#
_cell.length_a   1.000
_cell.length_b   1.000
_cell.length_c   1.000
_cell.angle_alpha   90.00
_cell.angle_beta   90.00
_cell.angle_gamma   90.00
#
_symmetry.space_group_name_H-M   'P 1'
#
loop_
_entity.id
_entity.type
_entity.pdbx_description
1 polymer ?
#
loop_
_entity_poly.entity_id
_entity_poly.type
_entity_poly.pdbx_seq_one_letter_code
_entity_poly.pdbx_strand_id
1 'polypeptide(L)'
;HAFNSQRLYPAGDSMVNAEFARISPDVKLGRAVKIYSFVNLYGCEIGDDSKIGTFVEIQKGVRIGKRVKVSSHSFICEGVTIEDEVFVGHGVMFINDKYPHATTDTGQLQTEADWICTPTLIKHGASLGSNATILCGVTVGENAIVGAGSVVTRDVPSGAVVAGNPAHVIRNMKPA
;
A
#
# COMPACT_ATOMS: atom_id res chain seq x y z
N HIS A 1 31.21 -15.85 -10.76
CA HIS A 1 30.66 -15.82 -9.40
C HIS A 1 29.16 -15.93 -9.49
N ALA A 2 28.61 -17.14 -9.26
CA ALA A 2 27.19 -17.37 -9.20
C ALA A 2 26.64 -16.73 -7.93
N PHE A 3 25.83 -15.69 -8.05
CA PHE A 3 25.02 -15.19 -6.96
C PHE A 3 23.97 -16.25 -6.62
N ASN A 4 24.09 -16.84 -5.44
CA ASN A 4 23.13 -17.81 -4.91
C ASN A 4 21.86 -17.04 -4.50
N SER A 5 20.86 -17.05 -5.37
CA SER A 5 19.66 -16.22 -5.30
C SER A 5 18.48 -16.85 -4.55
N GLN A 6 18.73 -17.89 -3.75
CA GLN A 6 17.68 -18.50 -2.94
C GLN A 6 17.82 -18.13 -1.47
N ARG A 7 17.35 -16.94 -1.07
CA ARG A 7 16.90 -16.76 0.30
C ARG A 7 15.52 -17.40 0.44
N LEU A 8 15.51 -18.60 0.98
CA LEU A 8 14.31 -19.26 1.47
C LEU A 8 13.80 -18.44 2.67
N TYR A 9 12.70 -17.72 2.50
CA TYR A 9 11.96 -17.18 3.63
C TYR A 9 11.25 -18.34 4.34
N PRO A 10 11.46 -18.56 5.65
CA PRO A 10 10.92 -19.70 6.36
C PRO A 10 9.46 -19.45 6.76
N ALA A 11 8.56 -19.60 5.84
CA ALA A 11 7.15 -19.89 6.11
C ALA A 11 6.53 -20.41 4.81
N GLY A 12 6.47 -21.72 4.65
CA GLY A 12 5.84 -22.54 3.61
C GLY A 12 5.31 -21.81 2.37
N ASP A 13 5.70 -22.29 1.20
CA ASP A 13 5.13 -21.98 -0.12
C ASP A 13 5.09 -20.50 -0.62
N SER A 14 5.76 -19.57 0.04
CA SER A 14 5.87 -18.19 -0.47
C SER A 14 6.82 -18.15 -1.67
N MET A 15 6.34 -17.60 -2.81
CA MET A 15 7.12 -17.46 -4.03
C MET A 15 7.68 -16.03 -4.11
N VAL A 16 8.97 -15.89 -3.83
CA VAL A 16 9.70 -14.62 -3.97
C VAL A 16 10.61 -14.73 -5.17
N ASN A 17 10.40 -13.89 -6.20
CA ASN A 17 11.38 -13.73 -7.26
C ASN A 17 12.50 -12.80 -6.77
N ALA A 18 13.54 -13.41 -6.19
CA ALA A 18 14.59 -12.68 -5.47
C ALA A 18 15.61 -12.00 -6.39
N GLU A 19 15.61 -12.24 -7.70
CA GLU A 19 16.70 -11.81 -8.58
C GLU A 19 16.84 -10.29 -8.63
N PHE A 20 15.82 -9.52 -8.42
CA PHE A 20 15.88 -8.05 -8.42
C PHE A 20 14.98 -7.48 -7.31
N ALA A 21 14.79 -8.22 -6.23
CA ALA A 21 13.97 -7.77 -5.11
C ALA A 21 14.86 -7.33 -3.94
N ARG A 22 14.61 -6.13 -3.42
CA ARG A 22 15.17 -5.69 -2.15
C ARG A 22 14.13 -5.92 -1.06
N ILE A 23 14.36 -6.93 -0.23
CA ILE A 23 13.50 -7.26 0.89
C ILE A 23 14.35 -7.27 2.14
N SER A 24 14.08 -6.36 3.07
CA SER A 24 14.79 -6.24 4.33
C SER A 24 14.51 -7.44 5.24
N PRO A 25 15.47 -7.86 6.10
CA PRO A 25 15.28 -9.02 6.99
C PRO A 25 14.16 -8.85 8.03
N ASP A 26 13.71 -7.64 8.29
CA ASP A 26 12.64 -7.30 9.22
C ASP A 26 11.23 -7.38 8.62
N VAL A 27 11.11 -7.68 7.32
CA VAL A 27 9.82 -7.91 6.66
C VAL A 27 9.22 -9.23 7.12
N LYS A 28 7.96 -9.18 7.56
CA LYS A 28 7.21 -10.36 7.97
C LYS A 28 6.26 -10.79 6.86
N LEU A 29 6.44 -12.01 6.37
CA LEU A 29 5.60 -12.60 5.34
C LEU A 29 4.73 -13.72 5.92
N GLY A 30 3.45 -13.71 5.59
CA GLY A 30 2.55 -14.82 5.81
C GLY A 30 2.81 -15.98 4.85
N ARG A 31 1.94 -16.99 4.88
CA ARG A 31 2.04 -18.17 4.01
C ARG A 31 1.61 -17.82 2.59
N ALA A 32 2.21 -18.50 1.62
CA ALA A 32 1.87 -18.42 0.19
C ALA A 32 1.85 -16.99 -0.39
N VAL A 33 2.62 -16.05 0.20
CA VAL A 33 2.79 -14.70 -0.34
C VAL A 33 3.58 -14.77 -1.64
N LYS A 34 3.11 -14.07 -2.68
CA LYS A 34 3.78 -13.98 -3.98
C LYS A 34 4.35 -12.59 -4.18
N ILE A 35 5.67 -12.50 -4.35
CA ILE A 35 6.38 -11.22 -4.56
C ILE A 35 7.10 -11.30 -5.90
N TYR A 36 6.83 -10.31 -6.74
CA TYR A 36 7.45 -10.19 -8.06
C TYR A 36 8.73 -9.35 -8.00
N SER A 37 9.47 -9.27 -9.11
CA SER A 37 10.76 -8.58 -9.20
C SER A 37 10.67 -7.06 -9.01
N PHE A 38 11.81 -6.42 -8.75
CA PHE A 38 11.98 -4.97 -8.63
C PHE A 38 11.14 -4.32 -7.54
N VAL A 39 10.97 -5.00 -6.42
CA VAL A 39 10.31 -4.45 -5.22
C VAL A 39 11.32 -3.89 -4.24
N ASN A 40 10.87 -2.94 -3.40
CA ASN A 40 11.60 -2.46 -2.23
C ASN A 40 10.70 -2.57 -1.00
N LEU A 41 10.95 -3.58 -0.15
CA LEU A 41 10.13 -3.87 1.03
C LEU A 41 10.99 -3.80 2.29
N TYR A 42 10.56 -3.05 3.30
CA TYR A 42 11.27 -2.96 4.57
C TYR A 42 10.31 -2.67 5.73
N GLY A 43 10.54 -3.32 6.89
CA GLY A 43 9.81 -3.09 8.13
C GLY A 43 8.30 -3.27 8.05
N CYS A 44 7.78 -4.00 7.07
CA CYS A 44 6.34 -4.19 6.84
C CYS A 44 5.89 -5.62 7.14
N GLU A 45 4.58 -5.79 7.27
CA GLU A 45 3.93 -7.09 7.46
C GLU A 45 2.95 -7.36 6.30
N ILE A 46 3.02 -8.56 5.70
CA ILE A 46 2.17 -8.96 4.57
C ILE A 46 1.50 -10.29 4.92
N GLY A 47 0.18 -10.30 4.95
CA GLY A 47 -0.63 -11.46 5.33
C GLY A 47 -0.70 -12.55 4.24
N ASP A 48 -1.23 -13.71 4.65
CA ASP A 48 -1.32 -14.94 3.85
C ASP A 48 -1.96 -14.70 2.46
N ASP A 49 -1.51 -15.45 1.46
CA ASP A 49 -2.07 -15.51 0.11
C ASP A 49 -2.07 -14.17 -0.67
N SER A 50 -1.34 -13.17 -0.17
CA SER A 50 -1.26 -11.85 -0.81
C SER A 50 -0.27 -11.83 -1.97
N LYS A 51 -0.47 -10.90 -2.92
CA LYS A 51 0.38 -10.72 -4.10
C LYS A 51 0.90 -9.29 -4.18
N ILE A 52 2.22 -9.16 -4.31
CA ILE A 52 2.91 -7.87 -4.48
C ILE A 52 3.50 -7.82 -5.88
N GLY A 53 3.00 -6.89 -6.69
CA GLY A 53 3.39 -6.68 -8.06
C GLY A 53 4.81 -6.11 -8.20
N THR A 54 5.28 -6.05 -9.44
CA THR A 54 6.60 -5.49 -9.75
C THR A 54 6.65 -3.97 -9.56
N PHE A 55 7.82 -3.43 -9.22
CA PHE A 55 8.04 -2.00 -8.95
C PHE A 55 7.19 -1.44 -7.80
N VAL A 56 6.86 -2.26 -6.81
CA VAL A 56 6.15 -1.84 -5.61
C VAL A 56 7.15 -1.50 -4.51
N GLU A 57 6.92 -0.38 -3.83
CA GLU A 57 7.60 -0.05 -2.59
C GLU A 57 6.60 -0.11 -1.41
N ILE A 58 7.01 -0.77 -0.32
CA ILE A 58 6.25 -0.83 0.93
C ILE A 58 7.19 -0.51 2.08
N GLN A 59 6.87 0.55 2.81
CA GLN A 59 7.70 1.10 3.86
C GLN A 59 7.45 0.46 5.24
N LYS A 60 8.32 0.81 6.18
CA LYS A 60 8.24 0.38 7.58
C LYS A 60 6.88 0.70 8.20
N GLY A 61 6.43 -0.16 9.11
CA GLY A 61 5.18 0.04 9.84
C GLY A 61 3.90 -0.24 9.04
N VAL A 62 3.99 -0.47 7.74
CA VAL A 62 2.84 -0.85 6.91
C VAL A 62 2.36 -2.25 7.27
N ARG A 63 1.03 -2.40 7.36
CA ARG A 63 0.38 -3.70 7.55
C ARG A 63 -0.54 -4.00 6.39
N ILE A 64 -0.32 -5.14 5.76
CA ILE A 64 -1.15 -5.66 4.68
C ILE A 64 -1.78 -6.96 5.14
N GLY A 65 -3.09 -7.04 5.04
CA GLY A 65 -3.89 -8.21 5.42
C GLY A 65 -3.71 -9.39 4.47
N LYS A 66 -4.62 -10.35 4.57
CA LYS A 66 -4.62 -11.59 3.78
C LYS A 66 -5.32 -11.40 2.45
N ARG A 67 -4.92 -12.17 1.43
CA ARG A 67 -5.54 -12.17 0.10
C ARG A 67 -5.61 -10.78 -0.54
N VAL A 68 -4.67 -9.90 -0.18
CA VAL A 68 -4.53 -8.56 -0.77
C VAL A 68 -3.77 -8.67 -2.09
N LYS A 69 -4.21 -7.94 -3.09
CA LYS A 69 -3.49 -7.81 -4.35
C LYS A 69 -3.01 -6.38 -4.52
N VAL A 70 -1.69 -6.18 -4.45
CA VAL A 70 -1.04 -4.91 -4.79
C VAL A 70 -0.49 -5.01 -6.21
N SER A 71 -1.02 -4.20 -7.11
CA SER A 71 -0.56 -4.17 -8.51
C SER A 71 0.70 -3.33 -8.66
N SER A 72 1.36 -3.43 -9.81
CA SER A 72 2.67 -2.82 -10.07
C SER A 72 2.67 -1.30 -9.93
N HIS A 73 3.87 -0.75 -9.63
CA HIS A 73 4.14 0.69 -9.52
C HIS A 73 3.39 1.39 -8.38
N SER A 74 2.88 0.66 -7.40
CA SER A 74 2.21 1.26 -6.24
C SER A 74 3.23 1.58 -5.15
N PHE A 75 3.00 2.70 -4.45
CA PHE A 75 3.79 3.14 -3.32
C PHE A 75 2.92 3.16 -2.07
N ILE A 76 3.34 2.41 -1.05
CA ILE A 76 2.63 2.29 0.23
C ILE A 76 3.55 2.76 1.33
N CYS A 77 3.32 3.99 1.79
CA CYS A 77 4.16 4.65 2.77
C CYS A 77 3.82 4.24 4.21
N GLU A 78 4.72 4.57 5.13
CA GLU A 78 4.53 4.39 6.57
C GLU A 78 3.18 4.94 7.05
N GLY A 79 2.55 4.26 8.02
CA GLY A 79 1.25 4.63 8.58
C GLY A 79 0.03 4.05 7.84
N VAL A 80 0.23 3.35 6.72
CA VAL A 80 -0.87 2.73 5.99
C VAL A 80 -1.17 1.34 6.55
N THR A 81 -2.46 1.08 6.78
CA THR A 81 -3.00 -0.25 7.06
C THR A 81 -4.00 -0.64 5.97
N ILE A 82 -3.80 -1.81 5.40
CA ILE A 82 -4.68 -2.42 4.39
C ILE A 82 -5.22 -3.71 4.96
N GLU A 83 -6.54 -3.79 5.13
CA GLU A 83 -7.20 -4.99 5.63
C GLU A 83 -7.27 -6.09 4.57
N ASP A 84 -7.91 -7.22 4.92
CA ASP A 84 -8.01 -8.40 4.06
C ASP A 84 -8.78 -8.12 2.76
N GLU A 85 -8.45 -8.87 1.70
CA GLU A 85 -9.18 -8.92 0.43
C GLU A 85 -9.23 -7.59 -0.35
N VAL A 86 -8.37 -6.64 -0.02
CA VAL A 86 -8.28 -5.37 -0.72
C VAL A 86 -7.57 -5.53 -2.07
N PHE A 87 -8.11 -4.86 -3.08
CA PHE A 87 -7.46 -4.69 -4.37
C PHE A 87 -6.82 -3.30 -4.47
N VAL A 88 -5.51 -3.25 -4.70
CA VAL A 88 -4.75 -2.03 -5.00
C VAL A 88 -4.35 -2.05 -6.47
N GLY A 89 -4.89 -1.15 -7.25
CA GLY A 89 -4.63 -1.00 -8.68
C GLY A 89 -3.19 -0.58 -8.99
N HIS A 90 -2.86 -0.50 -10.27
CA HIS A 90 -1.52 -0.07 -10.69
C HIS A 90 -1.28 1.40 -10.38
N GLY A 91 -0.07 1.73 -9.91
CA GLY A 91 0.32 3.13 -9.70
C GLY A 91 -0.48 3.85 -8.60
N VAL A 92 -1.07 3.13 -7.65
CA VAL A 92 -1.73 3.76 -6.51
C VAL A 92 -0.67 4.35 -5.58
N MET A 93 -0.84 5.63 -5.22
CA MET A 93 0.06 6.38 -4.37
C MET A 93 -0.60 6.74 -3.04
N PHE A 94 0.05 6.39 -1.94
CA PHE A 94 -0.36 6.81 -0.60
C PHE A 94 0.51 7.97 -0.12
N ILE A 95 -0.09 8.88 0.60
CA ILE A 95 0.54 10.05 1.21
C ILE A 95 0.45 9.90 2.72
N ASN A 96 1.51 10.20 3.46
CA ASN A 96 1.53 10.12 4.92
C ASN A 96 1.88 11.45 5.63
N ASP A 97 2.32 12.45 4.87
CA ASP A 97 2.54 13.80 5.35
C ASP A 97 1.53 14.76 4.69
N LYS A 98 0.78 15.47 5.52
CA LYS A 98 -0.25 16.41 5.06
C LYS A 98 0.34 17.71 4.50
N TYR A 99 1.50 18.12 4.99
CA TYR A 99 2.15 19.37 4.64
C TYR A 99 3.65 19.15 4.42
N PRO A 100 4.02 18.41 3.36
CA PRO A 100 5.41 18.00 3.15
C PRO A 100 6.30 19.19 2.83
N HIS A 101 7.42 19.27 3.54
CA HIS A 101 8.50 20.22 3.28
C HIS A 101 9.82 19.49 3.18
N ALA A 102 10.70 19.95 2.30
CA ALA A 102 12.04 19.39 2.18
C ALA A 102 12.96 19.86 3.31
N THR A 103 12.73 21.06 3.83
CA THR A 103 13.59 21.67 4.83
C THR A 103 12.78 22.21 6.01
N THR A 104 13.46 22.33 7.15
CA THR A 104 12.97 23.07 8.32
C THR A 104 13.01 24.58 8.07
N ASP A 105 12.44 25.37 8.97
CA ASP A 105 12.49 26.85 8.91
C ASP A 105 13.93 27.40 8.97
N THR A 106 14.89 26.61 9.45
CA THR A 106 16.32 26.95 9.48
C THR A 106 17.08 26.53 8.22
N GLY A 107 16.40 25.97 7.21
CA GLY A 107 16.98 25.55 5.93
C GLY A 107 17.72 24.20 5.96
N GLN A 108 17.63 23.43 7.04
CA GLN A 108 18.20 22.09 7.12
C GLN A 108 17.21 21.06 6.54
N LEU A 109 17.71 19.98 5.93
CA LEU A 109 16.84 18.88 5.48
C LEU A 109 16.05 18.35 6.67
N GLN A 110 14.74 18.15 6.46
CA GLN A 110 13.88 17.51 7.45
C GLN A 110 14.30 16.07 7.71
N THR A 111 14.12 15.67 8.96
CA THR A 111 14.32 14.30 9.46
C THR A 111 12.97 13.72 9.88
N GLU A 112 12.95 12.46 10.33
CA GLU A 112 11.74 11.81 10.83
C GLU A 112 11.11 12.54 12.05
N ALA A 113 11.87 13.36 12.76
CA ALA A 113 11.40 14.14 13.91
C ALA A 113 10.67 15.44 13.54
N ASP A 114 10.76 15.85 12.29
CA ASP A 114 10.31 17.19 11.86
C ASP A 114 8.91 17.18 11.22
N TRP A 115 8.28 16.00 11.07
CA TRP A 115 6.95 15.86 10.51
C TRP A 115 6.11 14.80 11.25
N ILE A 116 4.82 14.78 10.99
CA ILE A 116 3.89 13.89 11.66
C ILE A 116 3.30 12.91 10.64
N CYS A 117 3.60 11.62 10.82
CA CYS A 117 2.96 10.56 10.05
C CYS A 117 1.47 10.47 10.41
N THR A 118 0.62 10.73 9.43
CA THR A 118 -0.83 10.64 9.60
C THR A 118 -1.34 9.31 9.00
N PRO A 119 -1.90 8.40 9.82
CA PRO A 119 -2.24 7.05 9.38
C PRO A 119 -3.43 7.04 8.40
N THR A 120 -3.44 6.05 7.52
CA THR A 120 -4.50 5.79 6.54
C THR A 120 -4.98 4.35 6.67
N LEU A 121 -6.29 4.13 6.58
CA LEU A 121 -6.91 2.82 6.71
C LEU A 121 -7.71 2.46 5.45
N ILE A 122 -7.38 1.32 4.84
CA ILE A 122 -8.17 0.72 3.77
C ILE A 122 -8.85 -0.53 4.32
N LYS A 123 -10.17 -0.48 4.41
CA LYS A 123 -10.95 -1.53 5.03
C LYS A 123 -11.19 -2.71 4.09
N HIS A 124 -11.61 -3.82 4.69
CA HIS A 124 -11.87 -5.11 4.05
C HIS A 124 -12.60 -4.98 2.70
N GLY A 125 -12.11 -5.70 1.70
CA GLY A 125 -12.75 -5.83 0.40
C GLY A 125 -12.76 -4.55 -0.46
N ALA A 126 -12.17 -3.44 0.00
CA ALA A 126 -12.12 -2.22 -0.80
C ALA A 126 -11.29 -2.40 -2.08
N SER A 127 -11.60 -1.62 -3.11
CA SER A 127 -10.88 -1.63 -4.39
C SER A 127 -10.40 -0.21 -4.73
N LEU A 128 -9.09 -0.07 -4.91
CA LEU A 128 -8.47 1.19 -5.31
C LEU A 128 -8.11 1.11 -6.79
N GLY A 129 -8.73 1.97 -7.60
CA GLY A 129 -8.49 2.03 -9.04
C GLY A 129 -7.08 2.50 -9.37
N SER A 130 -6.58 2.11 -10.55
CA SER A 130 -5.23 2.47 -11.00
C SER A 130 -5.00 3.97 -11.01
N ASN A 131 -3.78 4.38 -10.62
CA ASN A 131 -3.36 5.78 -10.52
C ASN A 131 -4.21 6.63 -9.55
N ALA A 132 -4.90 6.02 -8.60
CA ALA A 132 -5.53 6.77 -7.52
C ALA A 132 -4.46 7.27 -6.54
N THR A 133 -4.68 8.47 -6.00
CA THR A 133 -3.90 9.04 -4.90
C THR A 133 -4.74 9.07 -3.64
N ILE A 134 -4.24 8.50 -2.55
CA ILE A 134 -4.94 8.44 -1.26
C ILE A 134 -4.19 9.36 -0.30
N LEU A 135 -4.83 10.44 0.12
CA LEU A 135 -4.25 11.36 1.10
C LEU A 135 -4.24 10.73 2.49
N CYS A 136 -3.35 11.23 3.32
CA CYS A 136 -3.23 10.78 4.71
C CYS A 136 -4.46 11.15 5.56
N GLY A 137 -4.70 10.37 6.61
CA GLY A 137 -5.83 10.55 7.51
C GLY A 137 -7.18 10.05 6.96
N VAL A 138 -7.16 9.38 5.80
CA VAL A 138 -8.39 8.90 5.15
C VAL A 138 -8.67 7.45 5.56
N THR A 139 -9.95 7.16 5.79
CA THR A 139 -10.47 5.78 5.86
C THR A 139 -11.26 5.47 4.59
N VAL A 140 -10.84 4.46 3.85
CA VAL A 140 -11.67 3.88 2.77
C VAL A 140 -12.50 2.74 3.33
N GLY A 141 -13.82 2.88 3.33
CA GLY A 141 -14.76 1.95 3.96
C GLY A 141 -14.80 0.57 3.30
N GLU A 142 -15.40 -0.40 4.00
CA GLU A 142 -15.53 -1.78 3.53
C GLU A 142 -16.22 -1.85 2.18
N ASN A 143 -15.68 -2.68 1.28
CA ASN A 143 -16.21 -2.90 -0.07
C ASN A 143 -16.40 -1.60 -0.89
N ALA A 144 -15.78 -0.50 -0.50
CA ALA A 144 -15.80 0.72 -1.28
C ALA A 144 -14.95 0.60 -2.55
N ILE A 145 -15.30 1.35 -3.58
CA ILE A 145 -14.56 1.39 -4.84
C ILE A 145 -14.10 2.82 -5.10
N VAL A 146 -12.80 2.99 -5.24
CA VAL A 146 -12.18 4.23 -5.70
C VAL A 146 -11.91 4.11 -7.20
N GLY A 147 -12.48 5.00 -7.98
CA GLY A 147 -12.29 5.05 -9.44
C GLY A 147 -10.83 5.32 -9.82
N ALA A 148 -10.41 4.83 -10.99
CA ALA A 148 -9.07 5.07 -11.49
C ALA A 148 -8.80 6.59 -11.64
N GLY A 149 -7.56 7.01 -11.35
CA GLY A 149 -7.12 8.41 -11.44
C GLY A 149 -7.74 9.36 -10.41
N SER A 150 -8.43 8.84 -9.40
CA SER A 150 -9.08 9.66 -8.37
C SER A 150 -8.09 10.16 -7.32
N VAL A 151 -8.37 11.32 -6.74
CA VAL A 151 -7.66 11.85 -5.57
C VAL A 151 -8.59 11.84 -4.37
N VAL A 152 -8.37 10.88 -3.46
CA VAL A 152 -9.20 10.69 -2.26
C VAL A 152 -8.69 11.60 -1.15
N THR A 153 -9.47 12.62 -0.79
CA THR A 153 -9.12 13.66 0.17
C THR A 153 -9.91 13.57 1.48
N ARG A 154 -10.88 12.65 1.56
CA ARG A 154 -11.80 12.45 2.71
C ARG A 154 -12.16 11.00 2.82
N ASP A 155 -12.71 10.62 3.97
CA ASP A 155 -13.23 9.27 4.18
C ASP A 155 -14.23 8.86 3.10
N VAL A 156 -14.14 7.60 2.70
CA VAL A 156 -15.04 6.97 1.74
C VAL A 156 -15.97 6.05 2.52
N PRO A 157 -17.30 6.25 2.43
CA PRO A 157 -18.25 5.37 3.11
C PRO A 157 -18.16 3.92 2.63
N SER A 158 -18.49 2.96 3.49
CA SER A 158 -18.59 1.55 3.11
C SER A 158 -19.56 1.35 1.95
N GLY A 159 -19.20 0.53 0.97
CA GLY A 159 -20.01 0.26 -0.22
C GLY A 159 -20.16 1.43 -1.18
N ALA A 160 -19.53 2.56 -0.95
CA ALA A 160 -19.59 3.69 -1.87
C ALA A 160 -18.65 3.50 -3.07
N VAL A 161 -19.05 4.01 -4.20
CA VAL A 161 -18.18 4.22 -5.37
C VAL A 161 -17.86 5.71 -5.46
N VAL A 162 -16.57 6.04 -5.38
CA VAL A 162 -16.09 7.42 -5.48
C VAL A 162 -15.21 7.60 -6.71
N ALA A 163 -15.24 8.77 -7.32
CA ALA A 163 -14.33 9.11 -8.41
C ALA A 163 -14.08 10.62 -8.52
N GLY A 164 -13.02 10.99 -9.21
CA GLY A 164 -12.67 12.37 -9.54
C GLY A 164 -11.52 12.95 -8.73
N ASN A 165 -11.21 14.22 -8.95
CA ASN A 165 -10.21 15.00 -8.25
C ASN A 165 -10.81 16.38 -7.85
N PRO A 166 -11.13 16.60 -6.57
CA PRO A 166 -11.17 15.58 -5.49
C PRO A 166 -12.27 14.53 -5.72
N ALA A 167 -12.07 13.32 -5.17
CA ALA A 167 -13.04 12.24 -5.31
C ALA A 167 -14.34 12.54 -4.57
N HIS A 168 -15.46 12.27 -5.23
CA HIS A 168 -16.81 12.40 -4.68
C HIS A 168 -17.58 11.09 -4.85
N VAL A 169 -18.55 10.84 -3.98
CA VAL A 169 -19.46 9.70 -4.11
C VAL A 169 -20.31 9.87 -5.39
N ILE A 170 -20.19 8.91 -6.29
CA ILE A 170 -20.98 8.85 -7.53
C ILE A 170 -22.15 7.88 -7.43
N ARG A 171 -22.05 6.86 -6.60
CA ARG A 171 -23.14 5.93 -6.27
C ARG A 171 -22.77 5.08 -5.05
N ASN A 172 -23.76 4.42 -4.49
CA ASN A 172 -23.56 3.33 -3.53
C ASN A 172 -23.72 1.98 -4.23
N MET A 173 -22.94 0.99 -3.86
CA MET A 173 -23.15 -0.39 -4.27
C MET A 173 -24.46 -0.86 -3.65
N LYS A 174 -25.29 -1.58 -4.43
CA LYS A 174 -26.43 -2.28 -3.83
C LYS A 174 -25.87 -3.37 -2.90
N PRO A 175 -26.48 -3.59 -1.73
CA PRO A 175 -26.15 -4.78 -0.94
C PRO A 175 -26.31 -6.01 -1.82
N ALA A 176 -25.34 -6.93 -1.73
CA ALA A 176 -25.39 -8.21 -2.43
C ALA A 176 -26.50 -9.10 -1.82
#